data_b1eadc62bee5d7fbd1834c078fae2dc9
#
_entry.id   b1eadc62bee5d7fbd1834c078fae2dc9
#
_cell.length_a   1.000
_cell.length_b   1.000
_cell.length_c   1.000
_cell.angle_alpha   90.00
_cell.angle_beta   90.00
_cell.angle_gamma   90.00
#
_symmetry.space_group_name_H-M   'P 1'
#
loop_
_entity.id
_entity.type
_entity.pdbx_description
1 polymer ?
#
loop_
_entity_poly.entity_id
_entity_poly.type
_entity_poly.pdbx_seq_one_letter_code
_entity_poly.pdbx_strand_id
1 'polypeptide(L)'
;MLDLTYETPKPKVIAGIKHDWELVIGMEIHAQVASNSKLFSGASTQVGAEPNSNVAFVDAAMPGMLPVINEFCVEQAVRSGLG
;
A
#
# COMPACT_ATOMS: atom_id res chain seq x y z
N MET A 1 9.66 8.24 -13.03
CA MET A 1 10.40 7.42 -14.02
C MET A 1 11.43 6.56 -13.31
N LEU A 2 11.54 5.34 -13.71
CA LEU A 2 12.49 4.40 -13.12
C LEU A 2 13.90 4.71 -13.63
N ASP A 3 14.85 4.98 -12.73
CA ASP A 3 16.25 5.19 -13.10
C ASP A 3 16.99 3.86 -12.99
N LEU A 4 17.25 3.25 -14.15
CA LEU A 4 17.94 1.96 -14.25
C LEU A 4 19.46 2.08 -14.11
N THR A 5 19.99 3.31 -14.08
CA THR A 5 21.44 3.57 -13.94
C THR A 5 21.84 3.93 -12.51
N TYR A 6 20.87 3.97 -11.60
CA TYR A 6 21.11 4.30 -10.20
C TYR A 6 22.02 3.27 -9.52
N GLU A 7 23.10 3.73 -8.94
CA GLU A 7 23.99 2.92 -8.12
C GLU A 7 23.73 3.20 -6.64
N THR A 8 23.61 2.12 -5.85
CA THR A 8 23.42 2.26 -4.41
C THR A 8 24.66 2.87 -3.78
N PRO A 9 24.54 3.99 -3.04
CA PRO A 9 25.68 4.59 -2.37
C PRO A 9 26.27 3.63 -1.33
N LYS A 10 27.59 3.72 -1.15
CA LYS A 10 28.27 2.91 -0.13
C LYS A 10 27.78 3.31 1.26
N PRO A 11 27.50 2.34 2.16
CA PRO A 11 27.06 2.65 3.50
C PRO A 11 28.15 3.37 4.29
N LYS A 12 27.75 4.29 5.17
CA LYS A 12 28.65 4.90 6.14
C LYS A 12 28.93 3.90 7.26
N VAL A 13 30.20 3.71 7.55
CA VAL A 13 30.66 2.79 8.58
C VAL A 13 31.04 3.58 9.82
N ILE A 14 30.59 3.12 11.00
CA ILE A 14 30.93 3.69 12.29
C ILE A 14 32.03 2.84 12.91
N ALA A 15 33.21 3.45 13.21
CA ALA A 15 34.30 2.75 13.82
C ALA A 15 33.93 2.33 15.26
N GLY A 16 34.08 1.05 15.56
CA GLY A 16 33.90 0.49 16.89
C GLY A 16 35.23 0.06 17.50
N ILE A 17 35.19 -0.44 18.71
CA ILE A 17 36.41 -0.89 19.41
C ILE A 17 36.96 -2.19 18.81
N LYS A 18 36.06 -3.14 18.48
CA LYS A 18 36.41 -4.46 17.93
C LYS A 18 36.07 -4.63 16.46
N HIS A 19 35.01 -3.98 16.01
CA HIS A 19 34.46 -4.09 14.66
C HIS A 19 33.94 -2.73 14.20
N ASP A 20 33.89 -2.55 12.89
CA ASP A 20 33.15 -1.45 12.27
C ASP A 20 31.68 -1.82 12.18
N TRP A 21 30.81 -0.83 12.33
CA TRP A 21 29.37 -1.01 12.37
C TRP A 21 28.70 -0.25 11.23
N GLU A 22 27.76 -0.89 10.59
CA GLU A 22 26.87 -0.29 9.59
C GLU A 22 25.50 -0.04 10.21
N LEU A 23 25.01 1.19 10.10
CA LEU A 23 23.66 1.52 10.53
C LEU A 23 22.67 1.17 9.42
N VAL A 24 21.74 0.28 9.71
CA VAL A 24 20.66 -0.11 8.79
C VAL A 24 19.32 0.28 9.40
N ILE A 25 18.55 1.09 8.67
CA ILE A 25 17.24 1.56 9.10
C ILE A 25 16.20 1.14 8.06
N GLY A 26 15.16 0.44 8.51
CA GLY A 26 13.99 0.16 7.71
C GLY A 26 12.82 1.05 8.15
N MET A 27 12.03 1.50 7.18
CA MET A 27 10.81 2.25 7.45
C MET A 27 9.65 1.67 6.66
N GLU A 28 8.50 1.58 7.29
CA GLU A 28 7.26 1.18 6.65
C GLU A 28 6.26 2.32 6.77
N ILE A 29 5.59 2.62 5.68
CA ILE A 29 4.57 3.67 5.63
C ILE A 29 3.26 3.05 5.19
N HIS A 30 2.21 3.30 5.95
CA HIS A 30 0.85 2.90 5.60
C HIS A 30 0.05 4.15 5.20
N ALA A 31 -0.51 4.13 4.00
CA ALA A 31 -1.38 5.19 3.52
C ALA A 31 -2.68 4.58 3.00
N GLN A 32 -3.80 5.06 3.51
CA GLN A 32 -5.13 4.63 3.08
C GLN A 32 -5.77 5.69 2.19
N VAL A 33 -6.30 5.26 1.05
CA VAL A 33 -7.07 6.13 0.16
C VAL A 33 -8.42 6.45 0.80
N ALA A 34 -8.79 7.72 0.83
CA ALA A 34 -10.08 8.17 1.34
C ALA A 34 -11.19 7.96 0.30
N SER A 35 -11.51 6.72 0.02
CA SER A 35 -12.56 6.31 -0.90
C SER A 35 -13.80 5.85 -0.13
N ASN A 36 -14.99 6.11 -0.68
CA ASN A 36 -16.24 5.64 -0.09
C ASN A 36 -16.50 4.15 -0.34
N SER A 37 -15.83 3.59 -1.34
CA SER A 37 -15.93 2.17 -1.71
C SER A 37 -14.56 1.52 -1.74
N LYS A 38 -14.52 0.21 -1.55
CA LYS A 38 -13.29 -0.58 -1.59
C LYS A 38 -12.70 -0.65 -3.01
N LEU A 39 -11.43 -1.06 -3.12
CA LEU A 39 -10.73 -1.18 -4.42
C LEU A 39 -11.38 -2.19 -5.35
N PHE A 40 -11.77 -3.35 -4.85
CA PHE A 40 -12.33 -4.45 -5.64
C PHE A 40 -13.79 -4.73 -5.34
N SER A 41 -14.47 -3.82 -4.67
CA SER A 41 -15.86 -4.02 -4.22
C SER A 41 -16.59 -2.69 -4.09
N GLY A 42 -17.87 -2.67 -4.39
CA GLY A 42 -18.73 -1.52 -4.15
C GLY A 42 -19.12 -1.31 -2.69
N ALA A 43 -18.69 -2.19 -1.80
CA ALA A 43 -19.00 -2.07 -0.37
C ALA A 43 -18.38 -0.85 0.27
N SER A 44 -19.01 -0.34 1.32
CA SER A 44 -18.56 0.83 2.08
C SER A 44 -17.21 0.57 2.77
N THR A 45 -16.39 1.62 2.86
CA THR A 45 -15.14 1.61 3.63
C THR A 45 -15.29 2.20 5.03
N GLN A 46 -16.52 2.46 5.47
CA GLN A 46 -16.79 3.07 6.75
C GLN A 46 -16.19 2.27 7.91
N VAL A 47 -15.41 2.96 8.75
CA VAL A 47 -14.78 2.36 9.93
C VAL A 47 -15.78 2.32 11.08
N GLY A 48 -15.75 1.26 11.89
CA GLY A 48 -16.61 1.13 13.06
C GLY A 48 -18.01 0.59 12.77
N ALA A 49 -18.28 0.16 11.54
CA ALA A 49 -19.53 -0.53 11.20
C ALA A 49 -19.60 -1.92 11.87
N GLU A 50 -20.80 -2.48 11.99
CA GLU A 50 -20.99 -3.81 12.53
C GLU A 50 -20.21 -4.86 11.72
N PRO A 51 -19.74 -5.95 12.36
CA PRO A 51 -19.06 -7.02 11.66
C PRO A 51 -19.85 -7.54 10.47
N ASN A 52 -19.21 -7.75 9.32
CA ASN A 52 -19.79 -8.27 8.08
C ASN A 52 -20.90 -7.41 7.46
N SER A 53 -21.04 -6.13 7.85
CA SER A 53 -22.03 -5.23 7.29
C SER A 53 -21.57 -4.55 5.99
N ASN A 54 -20.27 -4.29 5.84
CA ASN A 54 -19.68 -3.67 4.64
C ASN A 54 -19.29 -4.74 3.61
N VAL A 55 -20.29 -5.44 3.06
CA VAL A 55 -20.12 -6.59 2.18
C VAL A 55 -20.96 -6.43 0.92
N ALA A 56 -20.33 -6.56 -0.25
CA ALA A 56 -21.02 -6.75 -1.53
C ALA A 56 -20.95 -8.23 -1.94
N PHE A 57 -21.62 -8.59 -3.02
CA PHE A 57 -21.62 -9.99 -3.49
C PHE A 57 -20.22 -10.52 -3.80
N VAL A 58 -19.34 -9.66 -4.34
CA VAL A 58 -17.94 -10.04 -4.64
C VAL A 58 -17.15 -10.32 -3.36
N ASP A 59 -17.38 -9.56 -2.27
CA ASP A 59 -16.74 -9.80 -0.96
C ASP A 59 -17.16 -11.14 -0.36
N ALA A 60 -18.42 -11.51 -0.56
CA ALA A 60 -18.97 -12.77 -0.07
C ALA A 60 -18.56 -13.98 -0.94
N ALA A 61 -17.75 -13.76 -1.98
CA ALA A 61 -17.28 -14.80 -2.90
C ALA A 61 -18.40 -15.61 -3.53
N MET A 62 -19.49 -14.95 -3.89
CA MET A 62 -20.61 -15.59 -4.57
C MET A 62 -20.19 -16.15 -5.93
N PRO A 63 -20.73 -17.32 -6.34
CA PRO A 63 -20.37 -17.91 -7.62
C PRO A 63 -20.61 -16.97 -8.81
N GLY A 64 -19.63 -16.89 -9.72
CA GLY A 64 -19.70 -16.04 -10.91
C GLY A 64 -19.41 -14.56 -10.69
N MET A 65 -19.12 -14.14 -9.47
CA MET A 65 -18.77 -12.76 -9.16
C MET A 65 -17.30 -12.50 -9.39
N LEU A 66 -16.98 -11.52 -10.23
CA LEU A 66 -15.61 -11.06 -10.50
C LEU A 66 -15.46 -9.62 -10.03
N PRO A 67 -14.33 -9.28 -9.38
CA PRO A 67 -14.11 -7.90 -8.94
C PRO A 67 -13.87 -6.96 -10.12
N VAL A 68 -14.37 -5.73 -9.96
CA VAL A 68 -14.07 -4.61 -10.86
C VAL A 68 -13.30 -3.56 -10.06
N ILE A 69 -12.22 -3.05 -10.62
CA ILE A 69 -11.36 -2.09 -9.94
C ILE A 69 -12.08 -0.74 -9.77
N ASN A 70 -11.99 -0.17 -8.57
CA ASN A 70 -12.48 1.18 -8.31
C ASN A 70 -11.52 2.21 -8.93
N GLU A 71 -12.00 2.93 -9.94
CA GLU A 71 -11.23 3.93 -10.68
C GLU A 71 -10.65 5.02 -9.77
N PHE A 72 -11.42 5.50 -8.80
CA PHE A 72 -10.95 6.51 -7.84
C PHE A 72 -9.72 6.04 -7.05
N CYS A 73 -9.73 4.78 -6.60
CA CYS A 73 -8.59 4.21 -5.87
C CYS A 73 -7.35 4.11 -6.76
N VAL A 74 -7.50 3.69 -8.01
CA VAL A 74 -6.39 3.59 -8.98
C VAL A 74 -5.82 4.99 -9.28
N GLU A 75 -6.69 5.97 -9.47
CA GLU A 75 -6.28 7.36 -9.71
C GLU A 75 -5.46 7.92 -8.54
N GLN A 76 -5.90 7.68 -7.31
CA GLN A 76 -5.16 8.12 -6.12
C GLN A 76 -3.83 7.38 -5.96
N ALA A 77 -3.78 6.10 -6.31
CA ALA A 77 -2.54 5.33 -6.28
C ALA A 77 -1.51 5.87 -7.27
N VAL A 78 -1.94 6.25 -8.48
CA VAL A 78 -1.07 6.87 -9.48
C VAL A 78 -0.53 8.21 -8.98
N ARG A 79 -1.38 9.05 -8.39
CA ARG A 79 -0.97 10.34 -7.81
C ARG A 79 0.06 10.15 -6.70
N SER A 80 -0.15 9.16 -5.84
CA SER A 80 0.81 8.83 -4.77
C SER A 80 2.15 8.37 -5.33
N GLY A 81 2.14 7.59 -6.40
CA GLY A 81 3.35 7.12 -7.07
C GLY A 81 4.14 8.24 -7.76
N LEU A 82 3.47 9.30 -8.19
CA LEU A 82 4.11 10.47 -8.82
C LEU A 82 4.69 11.47 -7.80
N GLY A 83 4.23 11.40 -6.58
CA GLY A 83 4.74 12.22 -5.48
C GLY A 83 5.96 11.61 -4.80
#